data_087311755618b5fa3254d7d7326c8d8d
#
_entry.id   087311755618b5fa3254d7d7326c8d8d
#
_cell.length_a   1.000
_cell.length_b   1.000
_cell.length_c   1.000
_cell.angle_alpha   90.00
_cell.angle_beta   90.00
_cell.angle_gamma   90.00
#
_symmetry.space_group_name_H-M   'P 1'
#
loop_
_entity.id
_entity.type
_entity.pdbx_description
1 polymer ?
#
loop_
_entity_poly.entity_id
_entity_poly.type
_entity_poly.pdbx_seq_one_letter_code
_entity_poly.pdbx_strand_id
1 'polypeptide(L)'
;AAWAVSGSNRLTPTLVSEAIFAPEARHNHASCVVEAPDGTLLVAWFNGSGERQADDVKLQASRRRQGARSWDPRFTLWDTPGFPDCNPSLHVDAQGRLWLFHAVILANTWESTLLQARVSSRWRTRGPVRWDGMEPVLLAPGEEFLKVLNAHLPRLQQELSRPDLTSKQRQEVAEFIEGIHLGATNRLY
;
A
#
# COMPACT_ATOMS: atom_id res chain seq x y z
N ALA A 1 24.62 -40.30 24.71
CA ALA A 1 24.45 -40.41 23.27
C ALA A 1 24.48 -39.01 22.67
N ALA A 2 25.57 -38.65 21.98
CA ALA A 2 25.74 -37.36 21.31
C ALA A 2 25.00 -37.41 19.97
N TRP A 3 24.11 -36.46 19.76
CA TRP A 3 23.47 -36.23 18.48
C TRP A 3 24.45 -35.44 17.60
N ALA A 4 25.05 -36.11 16.63
CA ALA A 4 25.82 -35.45 15.58
C ALA A 4 24.83 -34.75 14.63
N VAL A 5 24.80 -33.44 14.66
CA VAL A 5 24.13 -32.64 13.64
C VAL A 5 25.02 -32.66 12.40
N SER A 6 24.66 -33.56 11.47
CA SER A 6 25.28 -33.69 10.15
C SER A 6 24.95 -32.46 9.29
N GLY A 7 26.04 -31.83 8.78
CA GLY A 7 26.07 -31.02 7.55
C GLY A 7 25.00 -29.96 7.35
N SER A 8 25.25 -28.71 7.75
CA SER A 8 24.53 -27.57 7.23
C SER A 8 24.79 -27.45 5.73
N ASN A 9 23.84 -27.89 4.88
CA ASN A 9 23.76 -27.42 3.50
C ASN A 9 23.53 -25.89 3.57
N ARG A 10 24.60 -25.12 3.55
CA ARG A 10 24.51 -23.67 3.40
C ARG A 10 24.00 -23.40 1.98
N LEU A 11 22.69 -23.15 1.86
CA LEU A 11 22.14 -22.63 0.61
C LEU A 11 22.83 -21.30 0.33
N THR A 12 23.57 -21.22 -0.77
CA THR A 12 24.13 -19.95 -1.22
C THR A 12 22.97 -19.08 -1.70
N PRO A 13 22.76 -17.89 -1.13
CA PRO A 13 21.73 -16.98 -1.62
C PRO A 13 21.99 -16.64 -3.09
N THR A 14 20.96 -16.70 -3.91
CA THR A 14 21.01 -16.28 -5.31
C THR A 14 20.08 -15.11 -5.51
N LEU A 15 20.51 -14.10 -6.29
CA LEU A 15 19.71 -12.97 -6.70
C LEU A 15 19.59 -13.01 -8.22
N VAL A 16 18.35 -13.02 -8.71
CA VAL A 16 18.02 -12.80 -10.12
C VAL A 16 17.18 -11.53 -10.20
N SER A 17 17.59 -10.60 -11.05
CA SER A 17 16.91 -9.32 -11.24
C SER A 17 16.49 -9.18 -12.70
N GLU A 18 15.24 -8.77 -12.92
CA GLU A 18 14.66 -8.58 -14.23
C GLU A 18 13.83 -7.30 -14.25
N ALA A 19 14.01 -6.46 -15.26
CA ALA A 19 13.19 -5.28 -15.46
C ALA A 19 11.87 -5.64 -16.16
N ILE A 20 10.75 -5.19 -15.62
CA ILE A 20 9.41 -5.37 -16.21
C ILE A 20 9.26 -4.50 -17.45
N PHE A 21 9.85 -3.30 -17.44
CA PHE A 21 9.91 -2.34 -18.55
C PHE A 21 11.21 -1.53 -18.47
N ALA A 22 11.57 -0.86 -19.54
CA ALA A 22 12.73 0.02 -19.56
C ALA A 22 12.53 1.22 -18.62
N PRO A 23 13.60 1.75 -18.00
CA PRO A 23 13.52 2.99 -17.22
C PRO A 23 12.89 4.13 -18.02
N GLU A 24 12.08 4.94 -17.37
CA GLU A 24 11.39 6.08 -17.95
C GLU A 24 11.45 7.30 -17.01
N ALA A 25 11.16 8.49 -17.54
CA ALA A 25 11.21 9.73 -16.76
C ALA A 25 9.99 9.92 -15.82
N ARG A 26 8.90 9.15 -16.04
CA ARG A 26 7.72 9.24 -15.18
C ARG A 26 8.00 8.61 -13.82
N HIS A 27 7.34 9.13 -12.80
CA HIS A 27 7.40 8.59 -11.47
C HIS A 27 6.73 7.21 -11.41
N ASN A 28 7.46 6.20 -10.97
CA ASN A 28 6.96 4.84 -10.73
C ASN A 28 7.30 4.46 -9.29
N HIS A 29 6.28 4.15 -8.47
CA HIS A 29 6.50 3.92 -7.04
C HIS A 29 5.49 2.94 -6.45
N ALA A 30 5.76 2.48 -5.20
CA ALA A 30 4.92 1.62 -4.38
C ALA A 30 4.43 0.36 -5.10
N SER A 31 5.36 -0.45 -5.59
CA SER A 31 5.01 -1.71 -6.26
C SER A 31 4.53 -2.76 -5.28
N CYS A 32 3.55 -3.55 -5.73
CA CYS A 32 3.03 -4.72 -5.06
C CYS A 32 2.91 -5.89 -6.04
N VAL A 33 3.13 -7.12 -5.60
CA VAL A 33 3.03 -8.32 -6.43
C VAL A 33 2.21 -9.39 -5.73
N VAL A 34 1.40 -10.12 -6.51
CA VAL A 34 0.72 -11.34 -6.07
C VAL A 34 1.00 -12.47 -7.04
N GLU A 35 0.98 -13.69 -6.52
CA GLU A 35 0.99 -14.93 -7.29
C GLU A 35 -0.36 -15.64 -7.16
N ALA A 36 -0.94 -15.99 -8.30
CA ALA A 36 -2.14 -16.82 -8.35
C ALA A 36 -1.78 -18.31 -8.15
N PRO A 37 -2.75 -19.15 -7.75
CA PRO A 37 -2.53 -20.58 -7.60
C PRO A 37 -2.01 -21.31 -8.86
N ASP A 38 -2.25 -20.73 -10.05
CA ASP A 38 -1.74 -21.22 -11.33
C ASP A 38 -0.34 -20.68 -11.66
N GLY A 39 0.35 -20.03 -10.72
CA GLY A 39 1.67 -19.45 -10.91
C GLY A 39 1.70 -18.17 -11.76
N THR A 40 0.55 -17.60 -12.12
CA THR A 40 0.47 -16.29 -12.77
C THR A 40 0.84 -15.19 -11.78
N LEU A 41 1.82 -14.37 -12.11
CA LEU A 41 2.19 -13.18 -11.35
C LEU A 41 1.44 -11.95 -11.88
N LEU A 42 0.94 -11.12 -10.99
CA LEU A 42 0.47 -9.78 -11.28
C LEU A 42 1.23 -8.80 -10.41
N VAL A 43 1.89 -7.83 -11.03
CA VAL A 43 2.53 -6.71 -10.34
C VAL A 43 1.74 -5.44 -10.61
N ALA A 44 1.59 -4.59 -9.61
CA ALA A 44 0.98 -3.28 -9.73
C ALA A 44 1.89 -2.21 -9.11
N TRP A 45 1.79 -0.97 -9.60
CA TRP A 45 2.48 0.22 -9.09
C TRP A 45 1.69 1.45 -9.49
N PHE A 46 1.97 2.61 -8.88
CA PHE A 46 1.45 3.85 -9.42
C PHE A 46 2.46 4.55 -10.34
N ASN A 47 1.95 5.24 -11.35
CA ASN A 47 2.72 5.94 -12.36
C ASN A 47 2.06 7.28 -12.69
N GLY A 48 2.85 8.35 -12.72
CA GLY A 48 2.36 9.69 -13.02
C GLY A 48 3.49 10.70 -13.18
N SER A 49 3.16 11.99 -13.22
CA SER A 49 4.13 13.08 -13.23
C SER A 49 4.69 13.39 -11.83
N GLY A 50 4.06 12.86 -10.78
CA GLY A 50 4.46 12.99 -9.39
C GLY A 50 3.88 11.89 -8.53
N GLU A 51 3.46 12.26 -7.34
CA GLU A 51 2.81 11.40 -6.36
C GLU A 51 1.42 12.00 -6.02
N ARG A 52 1.07 12.09 -4.74
CA ARG A 52 -0.23 12.62 -4.27
C ARG A 52 -0.61 14.02 -4.75
N GLN A 53 0.33 14.81 -5.25
CA GLN A 53 0.09 16.17 -5.75
C GLN A 53 -0.18 16.24 -7.26
N ALA A 54 -0.16 15.11 -7.96
CA ALA A 54 -0.28 15.08 -9.41
C ALA A 54 -1.51 14.27 -9.83
N ASP A 55 -2.54 14.93 -10.33
CA ASP A 55 -3.83 14.34 -10.67
C ASP A 55 -3.78 13.34 -11.84
N ASP A 56 -2.63 13.24 -12.53
CA ASP A 56 -2.38 12.26 -13.59
C ASP A 56 -1.80 10.92 -13.09
N VAL A 57 -1.69 10.77 -11.77
CA VAL A 57 -1.18 9.53 -11.16
C VAL A 57 -2.25 8.45 -11.19
N LYS A 58 -1.90 7.32 -11.78
CA LYS A 58 -2.77 6.16 -11.93
C LYS A 58 -2.07 4.86 -11.61
N LEU A 59 -2.85 3.83 -11.37
CA LEU A 59 -2.31 2.49 -11.14
C LEU A 59 -2.06 1.79 -12.48
N GLN A 60 -0.85 1.25 -12.60
CA GLN A 60 -0.46 0.39 -13.71
C GLN A 60 -0.17 -1.02 -13.21
N ALA A 61 -0.26 -1.98 -14.12
CA ALA A 61 0.07 -3.36 -13.83
C ALA A 61 0.68 -4.07 -15.05
N SER A 62 1.34 -5.18 -14.77
CA SER A 62 1.80 -6.14 -15.77
C SER A 62 1.62 -7.56 -15.24
N ARG A 63 1.42 -8.52 -16.15
CA ARG A 63 1.29 -9.94 -15.82
C ARG A 63 2.45 -10.75 -16.38
N ARG A 64 2.81 -11.82 -15.69
CA ARG A 64 3.65 -12.88 -16.22
C ARG A 64 3.02 -14.22 -15.89
N ARG A 65 2.65 -14.97 -16.91
CA ARG A 65 2.09 -16.31 -16.74
C ARG A 65 3.18 -17.30 -16.34
N GLN A 66 2.77 -18.35 -15.65
CA GLN A 66 3.68 -19.44 -15.32
C GLN A 66 4.38 -19.95 -16.59
N GLY A 67 5.72 -20.09 -16.52
CA GLY A 67 6.53 -20.54 -17.65
C GLY A 67 6.77 -19.49 -18.75
N ALA A 68 6.16 -18.30 -18.69
CA ALA A 68 6.46 -17.22 -19.62
C ALA A 68 7.85 -16.63 -19.35
N ARG A 69 8.59 -16.33 -20.44
CA ARG A 69 9.93 -15.74 -20.37
C ARG A 69 9.92 -14.21 -20.23
N SER A 70 8.78 -13.58 -20.41
CA SER A 70 8.64 -12.12 -20.37
C SER A 70 7.33 -11.71 -19.72
N TRP A 71 7.29 -10.49 -19.24
CA TRP A 71 6.08 -9.82 -18.78
C TRP A 71 5.20 -9.40 -19.97
N ASP A 72 3.90 -9.46 -19.79
CA ASP A 72 2.94 -8.88 -20.74
C ASP A 72 3.16 -7.34 -20.80
N PRO A 73 2.78 -6.66 -21.89
CA PRO A 73 2.75 -5.20 -21.93
C PRO A 73 1.96 -4.64 -20.75
N ARG A 74 2.50 -3.57 -20.13
CA ARG A 74 1.82 -2.89 -19.03
C ARG A 74 0.48 -2.33 -19.47
N PHE A 75 -0.47 -2.26 -18.55
CA PHE A 75 -1.81 -1.73 -18.77
C PHE A 75 -2.27 -0.91 -17.57
N THR A 76 -3.21 0.00 -17.77
CA THR A 76 -3.85 0.72 -16.66
C THR A 76 -4.68 -0.26 -15.84
N LEU A 77 -4.33 -0.41 -14.57
CA LEU A 77 -5.06 -1.23 -13.60
C LEU A 77 -6.27 -0.47 -13.08
N TRP A 78 -6.07 0.80 -12.73
CA TRP A 78 -7.12 1.74 -12.36
C TRP A 78 -6.66 3.19 -12.58
N ASP A 79 -7.65 4.08 -12.81
CA ASP A 79 -7.46 5.51 -13.00
C ASP A 79 -8.74 6.21 -12.52
N THR A 80 -8.65 6.96 -11.42
CA THR A 80 -9.74 7.78 -10.90
C THR A 80 -9.65 9.16 -11.55
N PRO A 81 -10.58 9.54 -12.43
CA PRO A 81 -10.47 10.78 -13.18
C PRO A 81 -10.32 12.01 -12.29
N GLY A 82 -9.22 12.75 -12.45
CA GLY A 82 -8.96 14.00 -11.74
C GLY A 82 -8.45 13.85 -10.31
N PHE A 83 -8.09 12.62 -9.89
CA PHE A 83 -7.52 12.35 -8.56
C PHE A 83 -6.34 11.39 -8.65
N PRO A 84 -5.27 11.61 -7.88
CA PRO A 84 -4.17 10.67 -7.81
C PRO A 84 -4.59 9.33 -7.19
N ASP A 85 -4.24 8.23 -7.87
CA ASP A 85 -4.34 6.87 -7.33
C ASP A 85 -2.97 6.38 -6.87
N CYS A 86 -2.81 6.08 -5.58
CA CYS A 86 -1.55 5.71 -4.96
C CYS A 86 -1.61 4.35 -4.24
N ASN A 87 -0.43 3.81 -3.94
CA ASN A 87 -0.21 2.70 -3.00
C ASN A 87 -1.11 1.47 -3.26
N PRO A 88 -1.03 0.84 -4.45
CA PRO A 88 -1.79 -0.37 -4.70
C PRO A 88 -1.32 -1.50 -3.78
N SER A 89 -2.27 -2.23 -3.21
CA SER A 89 -2.05 -3.48 -2.50
C SER A 89 -2.93 -4.56 -3.10
N LEU A 90 -2.31 -5.67 -3.49
CA LEU A 90 -2.98 -6.77 -4.18
C LEU A 90 -3.14 -7.96 -3.24
N HIS A 91 -4.26 -8.66 -3.34
CA HIS A 91 -4.50 -9.92 -2.65
C HIS A 91 -5.31 -10.86 -3.53
N VAL A 92 -4.97 -12.15 -3.53
CA VAL A 92 -5.77 -13.19 -4.16
C VAL A 92 -6.41 -14.02 -3.06
N ASP A 93 -7.74 -14.03 -3.01
CA ASP A 93 -8.47 -14.76 -1.98
C ASP A 93 -8.57 -16.27 -2.27
N ALA A 94 -9.11 -17.02 -1.31
CA ALA A 94 -9.28 -18.48 -1.42
C ALA A 94 -10.20 -18.91 -2.57
N GLN A 95 -11.03 -18.00 -3.10
CA GLN A 95 -11.88 -18.21 -4.28
C GLN A 95 -11.17 -17.86 -5.59
N GLY A 96 -9.90 -17.42 -5.52
CA GLY A 96 -9.10 -17.02 -6.68
C GLY A 96 -9.49 -15.65 -7.25
N ARG A 97 -10.24 -14.82 -6.51
CA ARG A 97 -10.57 -13.45 -6.90
C ARG A 97 -9.40 -12.54 -6.54
N LEU A 98 -9.12 -11.59 -7.42
CA LEU A 98 -8.18 -10.52 -7.14
C LEU A 98 -8.89 -9.40 -6.38
N TRP A 99 -8.27 -8.97 -5.30
CA TRP A 99 -8.59 -7.75 -4.59
C TRP A 99 -7.50 -6.72 -4.84
N LEU A 100 -7.90 -5.49 -5.12
CA LEU A 100 -7.04 -4.33 -5.16
C LEU A 100 -7.53 -3.35 -4.09
N PHE A 101 -6.64 -3.03 -3.16
CA PHE A 101 -6.80 -1.89 -2.25
C PHE A 101 -5.91 -0.77 -2.72
N HIS A 102 -6.40 0.45 -2.78
CA HIS A 102 -5.63 1.60 -3.19
C HIS A 102 -6.14 2.89 -2.57
N ALA A 103 -5.26 3.87 -2.47
CA ALA A 103 -5.56 5.20 -1.97
C ALA A 103 -5.99 6.11 -3.13
N VAL A 104 -7.15 6.74 -3.02
CA VAL A 104 -7.55 7.88 -3.85
C VAL A 104 -7.30 9.15 -3.03
N ILE A 105 -6.51 10.08 -3.54
CA ILE A 105 -6.11 11.29 -2.81
C ILE A 105 -7.05 12.44 -3.20
N LEU A 106 -7.93 12.85 -2.29
CA LEU A 106 -9.01 13.79 -2.61
C LEU A 106 -8.59 15.27 -2.63
N ALA A 107 -7.60 15.65 -1.82
CA ALA A 107 -7.14 17.04 -1.69
C ALA A 107 -5.61 17.17 -1.75
N ASN A 108 -4.96 16.29 -2.52
CA ASN A 108 -3.51 16.25 -2.75
C ASN A 108 -2.65 16.15 -1.47
N THR A 109 -3.23 15.68 -0.36
CA THR A 109 -2.54 15.37 0.90
C THR A 109 -2.86 13.95 1.37
N TRP A 110 -1.96 13.35 2.14
CA TRP A 110 -2.19 11.98 2.65
C TRP A 110 -3.41 11.90 3.59
N GLU A 111 -3.68 12.96 4.33
CA GLU A 111 -4.80 13.07 5.27
C GLU A 111 -6.16 13.06 4.55
N SER A 112 -6.17 13.41 3.27
CA SER A 112 -7.38 13.38 2.43
C SER A 112 -7.59 12.04 1.70
N THR A 113 -6.89 10.99 2.10
CA THR A 113 -6.95 9.69 1.45
C THR A 113 -8.28 8.99 1.69
N LEU A 114 -8.91 8.55 0.60
CA LEU A 114 -10.00 7.59 0.64
C LEU A 114 -9.50 6.22 0.19
N LEU A 115 -9.49 5.25 1.10
CA LEU A 115 -9.15 3.87 0.77
C LEU A 115 -10.30 3.22 0.01
N GLN A 116 -10.01 2.62 -1.14
CA GLN A 116 -10.96 1.86 -1.95
C GLN A 116 -10.54 0.41 -2.07
N ALA A 117 -11.52 -0.49 -2.11
CA ALA A 117 -11.35 -1.90 -2.44
C ALA A 117 -12.07 -2.21 -3.75
N ARG A 118 -11.43 -2.99 -4.61
CA ARG A 118 -12.00 -3.51 -5.86
C ARG A 118 -11.81 -5.00 -5.93
N VAL A 119 -12.76 -5.70 -6.51
CA VAL A 119 -12.70 -7.17 -6.66
C VAL A 119 -12.91 -7.58 -8.11
N SER A 120 -12.17 -8.60 -8.54
CA SER A 120 -12.28 -9.17 -9.89
C SER A 120 -12.17 -10.69 -9.86
N SER A 121 -13.14 -11.37 -10.44
CA SER A 121 -13.12 -12.81 -10.70
C SER A 121 -12.42 -13.18 -12.02
N ARG A 122 -12.20 -12.20 -12.90
CA ARG A 122 -11.68 -12.37 -14.27
C ARG A 122 -10.35 -11.66 -14.53
N TRP A 123 -9.53 -11.46 -13.52
CA TRP A 123 -8.30 -10.71 -13.60
C TRP A 123 -7.15 -11.40 -14.36
N ARG A 124 -7.24 -12.73 -14.57
CA ARG A 124 -6.23 -13.52 -15.29
C ARG A 124 -6.34 -13.49 -16.82
N THR A 125 -7.36 -12.85 -17.35
CA THR A 125 -7.54 -12.67 -18.80
C THR A 125 -6.51 -11.69 -19.38
N ARG A 126 -6.28 -11.72 -20.70
CA ARG A 126 -5.41 -10.73 -21.36
C ARG A 126 -5.98 -9.32 -21.25
N GLY A 127 -5.07 -8.34 -21.18
CA GLY A 127 -5.42 -6.92 -21.14
C GLY A 127 -5.83 -6.43 -19.75
N PRO A 128 -6.51 -5.28 -19.66
CA PRO A 128 -6.91 -4.66 -18.40
C PRO A 128 -7.81 -5.57 -17.57
N VAL A 129 -7.71 -5.43 -16.25
CA VAL A 129 -8.58 -6.13 -15.30
C VAL A 129 -10.01 -5.59 -15.45
N ARG A 130 -10.98 -6.49 -15.48
CA ARG A 130 -12.40 -6.14 -15.38
C ARG A 130 -12.82 -6.29 -13.93
N TRP A 131 -13.21 -5.19 -13.33
CA TRP A 131 -13.64 -5.15 -11.95
C TRP A 131 -15.14 -5.53 -11.85
N ASP A 132 -15.46 -6.41 -10.90
CA ASP A 132 -16.83 -6.87 -10.66
C ASP A 132 -17.53 -5.96 -9.63
N GLY A 133 -16.77 -5.30 -8.76
CA GLY A 133 -17.28 -4.40 -7.74
C GLY A 133 -16.21 -3.44 -7.21
N MET A 134 -16.69 -2.38 -6.55
CA MET A 134 -15.87 -1.38 -5.86
C MET A 134 -16.61 -0.88 -4.63
N GLU A 135 -15.89 -0.77 -3.51
CA GLU A 135 -16.41 -0.26 -2.26
C GLU A 135 -15.37 0.65 -1.58
N PRO A 136 -15.77 1.76 -0.96
CA PRO A 136 -14.89 2.49 -0.06
C PRO A 136 -14.65 1.65 1.21
N VAL A 137 -13.42 1.64 1.69
CA VAL A 137 -13.06 1.00 2.97
C VAL A 137 -13.13 2.08 4.05
N LEU A 138 -14.19 2.03 4.85
CA LEU A 138 -14.39 2.97 5.94
C LEU A 138 -13.95 2.30 7.24
N LEU A 139 -12.96 2.88 7.88
CA LEU A 139 -12.43 2.43 9.16
C LEU A 139 -12.80 3.43 10.26
N ALA A 140 -13.14 2.91 11.42
CA ALA A 140 -13.32 3.71 12.62
C ALA A 140 -12.47 3.10 13.75
N PRO A 141 -11.84 3.91 14.61
CA PRO A 141 -11.13 3.41 15.78
C PRO A 141 -12.06 2.57 16.65
N GLY A 142 -11.66 1.35 16.99
CA GLY A 142 -12.38 0.47 17.89
C GLY A 142 -12.18 0.88 19.36
N GLU A 143 -13.05 0.38 20.25
CA GLU A 143 -13.01 0.68 21.68
C GLU A 143 -11.65 0.32 22.31
N GLU A 144 -11.05 -0.80 21.91
CA GLU A 144 -9.77 -1.24 22.41
C GLU A 144 -8.65 -0.26 22.02
N PHE A 145 -8.63 0.20 20.78
CA PHE A 145 -7.70 1.23 20.31
C PHE A 145 -7.85 2.52 21.12
N LEU A 146 -9.08 3.00 21.30
CA LEU A 146 -9.38 4.21 22.07
C LEU A 146 -8.95 4.07 23.54
N LYS A 147 -9.16 2.89 24.14
CA LYS A 147 -8.71 2.59 25.51
C LYS A 147 -7.18 2.67 25.63
N VAL A 148 -6.44 2.06 24.70
CA VAL A 148 -4.97 2.09 24.70
C VAL A 148 -4.49 3.51 24.46
N LEU A 149 -5.06 4.24 23.53
CA LEU A 149 -4.72 5.61 23.24
C LEU A 149 -4.89 6.52 24.45
N ASN A 150 -6.07 6.47 25.09
CA ASN A 150 -6.37 7.28 26.27
C ASN A 150 -5.45 6.95 27.47
N ALA A 151 -4.96 5.72 27.57
CA ALA A 151 -3.98 5.35 28.57
C ALA A 151 -2.58 5.95 28.30
N HIS A 152 -2.23 6.20 27.05
CA HIS A 152 -0.93 6.74 26.64
C HIS A 152 -0.91 8.27 26.49
N LEU A 153 -2.05 8.92 26.24
CA LEU A 153 -2.15 10.37 26.07
C LEU A 153 -1.51 11.18 27.22
N PRO A 154 -1.73 10.85 28.51
CA PRO A 154 -1.11 11.58 29.61
C PRO A 154 0.42 11.57 29.57
N ARG A 155 1.02 10.45 29.14
CA ARG A 155 2.47 10.33 28.97
C ARG A 155 2.98 11.22 27.84
N LEU A 156 2.29 11.23 26.69
CA LEU A 156 2.64 12.11 25.57
C LEU A 156 2.53 13.59 25.96
N GLN A 157 1.53 13.96 26.75
CA GLN A 157 1.38 15.31 27.28
C GLN A 157 2.51 15.71 28.22
N GLN A 158 3.06 14.76 29.00
CA GLN A 158 4.23 15.00 29.84
C GLN A 158 5.47 15.32 29.01
N GLU A 159 5.63 14.73 27.82
CA GLU A 159 6.75 15.04 26.92
C GLU A 159 6.78 16.53 26.53
N LEU A 160 5.63 17.20 26.42
CA LEU A 160 5.55 18.64 26.16
C LEU A 160 6.18 19.49 27.28
N SER A 161 6.21 18.96 28.50
CA SER A 161 6.75 19.63 29.68
C SER A 161 8.28 19.51 29.85
N ARG A 162 8.94 18.76 28.96
CA ARG A 162 10.38 18.56 29.00
C ARG A 162 11.11 19.88 28.78
N PRO A 163 12.09 20.23 29.67
CA PRO A 163 12.82 21.50 29.58
C PRO A 163 13.83 21.55 28.44
N ASP A 164 14.24 20.39 27.92
CA ASP A 164 15.23 20.22 26.84
C ASP A 164 14.65 20.36 25.43
N LEU A 165 13.31 20.46 25.28
CA LEU A 165 12.69 20.68 23.99
C LEU A 165 12.88 22.12 23.49
N THR A 166 13.34 22.25 22.25
CA THR A 166 13.28 23.51 21.51
C THR A 166 11.83 23.90 21.22
N SER A 167 11.57 25.17 20.91
CA SER A 167 10.23 25.65 20.54
C SER A 167 9.66 24.86 19.35
N LYS A 168 10.49 24.55 18.34
CA LYS A 168 10.09 23.77 17.18
C LYS A 168 9.68 22.35 17.54
N GLN A 169 10.49 21.65 18.33
CA GLN A 169 10.18 20.28 18.79
C GLN A 169 8.92 20.25 19.65
N ARG A 170 8.71 21.26 20.49
CA ARG A 170 7.48 21.36 21.30
C ARG A 170 6.25 21.54 20.43
N GLN A 171 6.34 22.34 19.38
CA GLN A 171 5.25 22.50 18.42
C GLN A 171 4.97 21.20 17.68
N GLU A 172 5.99 20.50 17.17
CA GLU A 172 5.85 19.21 16.48
C GLU A 172 5.18 18.15 17.37
N VAL A 173 5.55 18.06 18.65
CA VAL A 173 4.92 17.14 19.60
C VAL A 173 3.47 17.54 19.89
N ALA A 174 3.18 18.84 20.01
CA ALA A 174 1.81 19.33 20.21
C ALA A 174 0.90 19.00 19.02
N GLU A 175 1.36 19.26 17.80
CA GLU A 175 0.67 18.94 16.56
C GLU A 175 0.42 17.42 16.41
N PHE A 176 1.42 16.61 16.80
CA PHE A 176 1.29 15.15 16.81
C PHE A 176 0.20 14.69 17.80
N ILE A 177 0.17 15.23 19.01
CA ILE A 177 -0.85 14.90 20.03
C ILE A 177 -2.24 15.31 19.56
N GLU A 178 -2.37 16.49 18.96
CA GLU A 178 -3.62 16.99 18.41
C GLU A 178 -4.09 16.10 17.25
N GLY A 179 -3.20 15.72 16.33
CA GLY A 179 -3.50 14.80 15.24
C GLY A 179 -4.01 13.44 15.72
N ILE A 180 -3.37 12.87 16.75
CA ILE A 180 -3.83 11.63 17.39
C ILE A 180 -5.24 11.80 17.98
N HIS A 181 -5.49 12.92 18.68
CA HIS A 181 -6.79 13.18 19.31
C HIS A 181 -7.90 13.35 18.27
N LEU A 182 -7.61 14.08 17.19
CA LEU A 182 -8.52 14.23 16.06
C LEU A 182 -8.81 12.89 15.37
N GLY A 183 -7.78 12.07 15.12
CA GLY A 183 -7.93 10.75 14.53
C GLY A 183 -8.73 9.77 15.40
N ALA A 184 -8.65 9.91 16.75
CA ALA A 184 -9.42 9.10 17.68
C ALA A 184 -10.90 9.52 17.77
N THR A 185 -11.22 10.78 17.48
CA THR A 185 -12.58 11.34 17.63
C THR A 185 -13.34 11.45 16.33
N ASN A 186 -12.64 11.59 15.21
CA ASN A 186 -13.24 11.74 13.88
C ASN A 186 -13.16 10.43 13.09
N ARG A 187 -14.27 10.03 12.47
CA ARG A 187 -14.37 8.80 11.66
C ARG A 187 -13.76 8.92 10.25
N LEU A 188 -13.15 10.06 9.92
CA LEU A 188 -12.65 10.37 8.58
C LEU A 188 -11.11 10.44 8.48
N TYR A 189 -10.41 9.82 9.47
CA TYR A 189 -8.95 9.72 9.44
C TYR A 189 -8.50 8.28 9.45
#